data_a58237805da5ff54a13f6d6a555e0301
#
_entry.id   a58237805da5ff54a13f6d6a555e0301
#
_cell.length_a   1.000
_cell.length_b   1.000
_cell.length_c   1.000
_cell.angle_alpha   90.00
_cell.angle_beta   90.00
_cell.angle_gamma   90.00
#
_symmetry.space_group_name_H-M   'P 1'
#
loop_
_entity.id
_entity.type
_entity.pdbx_description
1 polymer ?
#
loop_
_entity_poly.entity_id
_entity_poly.type
_entity_poly.pdbx_seq_one_letter_code
_entity_poly.pdbx_strand_id
1 'polypeptide(L)'
;MDYIILDIEFNGRKFASDLPMEVIEIGAVRLNEQLQLIDQFSALIKPVYFAKLNKFIQKKTGILQTEIDEAERFPKVINDFQQWLAQSESCLFITWGGEDMKRIVLDTRMHRLDDQYFLHADYFDLLKGFIKHKGLVNDISVENALVELQIEADGHAHRALDDARMTSEIFKATFEHLDFSQIQQYKDSFTNAKERRLIKNAIRLLLSQKLEPTWPMFEEHFLQKTIKTDNPKKTAEIKQYFLEQMTKQKNDKTTD
;
A
#
# COMPACT_ATOMS: atom_id res chain seq x y z
N MET A 1 0.86 6.44 -22.54
CA MET A 1 0.88 6.28 -21.04
C MET A 1 1.70 5.05 -20.73
N ASP A 2 2.66 5.16 -19.79
CA ASP A 2 3.45 4.01 -19.37
C ASP A 2 2.91 3.39 -18.09
N TYR A 3 3.10 2.09 -17.90
CA TYR A 3 2.77 1.37 -16.67
C TYR A 3 4.06 1.16 -15.87
N ILE A 4 4.05 1.59 -14.61
CA ILE A 4 5.18 1.47 -13.69
C ILE A 4 4.84 0.40 -12.65
N ILE A 5 5.34 -0.80 -12.87
CA ILE A 5 5.16 -1.89 -11.91
C ILE A 5 6.19 -1.68 -10.80
N LEU A 6 5.71 -1.39 -9.60
CA LEU A 6 6.52 -0.98 -8.46
C LEU A 6 6.43 -2.01 -7.35
N ASP A 7 7.57 -2.36 -6.82
CA ASP A 7 7.71 -3.08 -5.57
C ASP A 7 8.80 -2.45 -4.70
N ILE A 8 8.68 -2.57 -3.38
CA ILE A 8 9.66 -2.07 -2.43
C ILE A 8 9.94 -3.08 -1.33
N GLU A 9 11.19 -3.07 -0.83
CA GLU A 9 11.50 -3.70 0.44
C GLU A 9 11.69 -2.65 1.53
N PHE A 10 11.29 -2.99 2.76
CA PHE A 10 11.40 -2.06 3.88
C PHE A 10 11.90 -2.74 5.15
N ASN A 11 12.68 -2.01 5.94
CA ASN A 11 13.28 -2.53 7.17
C ASN A 11 12.24 -2.58 8.30
N GLY A 12 12.00 -3.78 8.81
CA GLY A 12 11.09 -4.00 9.94
C GLY A 12 11.67 -3.47 11.25
N ARG A 13 10.79 -2.99 12.13
CA ARG A 13 11.16 -2.53 13.48
C ARG A 13 11.16 -3.68 14.48
N LYS A 14 12.14 -3.67 15.38
CA LYS A 14 12.17 -4.62 16.51
C LYS A 14 11.18 -4.25 17.62
N PHE A 15 10.95 -2.94 17.82
CA PHE A 15 10.09 -2.40 18.86
C PHE A 15 9.07 -1.43 18.27
N ALA A 16 7.99 -1.16 18.99
CA ALA A 16 7.05 -0.11 18.62
C ALA A 16 7.77 1.25 18.54
N SER A 17 7.46 2.02 17.52
CA SER A 17 8.04 3.35 17.27
C SER A 17 6.99 4.20 16.56
N ASP A 18 7.02 5.51 16.83
CA ASP A 18 6.17 6.48 16.14
C ASP A 18 6.66 6.76 14.71
N LEU A 19 7.95 6.42 14.43
CA LEU A 19 8.51 6.52 13.10
C LEU A 19 8.05 5.34 12.24
N PRO A 20 7.73 5.55 10.96
CA PRO A 20 7.43 4.47 10.01
C PRO A 20 8.67 3.60 9.77
N MET A 21 8.46 2.42 9.22
CA MET A 21 9.55 1.57 8.72
C MET A 21 10.15 2.22 7.48
N GLU A 22 11.50 2.20 7.37
CA GLU A 22 12.22 2.81 6.25
C GLU A 22 12.29 1.88 5.04
N VAL A 23 12.11 2.43 3.87
CA VAL A 23 12.37 1.75 2.58
C VAL A 23 13.86 1.47 2.45
N ILE A 24 14.23 0.25 2.05
CA ILE A 24 15.61 -0.20 1.87
C ILE A 24 15.93 -0.66 0.45
N GLU A 25 14.91 -0.87 -0.37
CA GLU A 25 15.07 -1.14 -1.80
C GLU A 25 13.84 -0.63 -2.56
N ILE A 26 14.06 -0.06 -3.74
CA ILE A 26 13.04 0.25 -4.73
C ILE A 26 13.36 -0.53 -5.98
N GLY A 27 12.39 -1.29 -6.48
CA GLY A 27 12.42 -1.97 -7.76
C GLY A 27 11.24 -1.55 -8.61
N ALA A 28 11.48 -1.20 -9.87
CA ALA A 28 10.39 -0.86 -10.77
C ALA A 28 10.67 -1.32 -12.20
N VAL A 29 9.60 -1.70 -12.89
CA VAL A 29 9.59 -2.07 -14.31
C VAL A 29 8.69 -1.10 -15.05
N ARG A 30 9.18 -0.52 -16.15
CA ARG A 30 8.38 0.32 -17.03
C ARG A 30 7.95 -0.46 -18.26
N LEU A 31 6.64 -0.51 -18.48
CA LEU A 31 6.04 -1.06 -19.69
C LEU A 31 5.37 0.06 -20.49
N ASN A 32 5.42 -0.03 -21.82
CA ASN A 32 4.66 0.84 -22.70
C ASN A 32 3.18 0.42 -22.79
N GLU A 33 2.38 1.14 -23.57
CA GLU A 33 0.94 0.83 -23.80
C GLU A 33 0.71 -0.55 -24.43
N GLN A 34 1.70 -1.10 -25.13
CA GLN A 34 1.67 -2.44 -25.70
C GLN A 34 2.20 -3.51 -24.73
N LEU A 35 2.39 -3.15 -23.46
CA LEU A 35 2.92 -4.01 -22.39
C LEU A 35 4.34 -4.53 -22.66
N GLN A 36 5.10 -3.85 -23.50
CA GLN A 36 6.50 -4.18 -23.79
C GLN A 36 7.40 -3.50 -22.76
N LEU A 37 8.42 -4.22 -22.30
CA LEU A 37 9.43 -3.68 -21.41
C LEU A 37 10.21 -2.55 -22.09
N ILE A 38 10.24 -1.38 -21.47
CA ILE A 38 11.07 -0.25 -21.89
C ILE A 38 12.40 -0.26 -21.13
N ASP A 39 12.33 -0.14 -19.82
CA ASP A 39 13.49 -0.11 -18.93
C ASP A 39 13.09 -0.52 -17.49
N GLN A 40 14.07 -0.43 -16.58
CA GLN A 40 13.92 -0.84 -15.20
C GLN A 40 14.68 0.10 -14.27
N PHE A 41 14.19 0.25 -13.05
CA PHE A 41 14.88 0.95 -11.97
C PHE A 41 15.13 -0.01 -10.81
N SER A 42 16.33 0.04 -10.24
CA SER A 42 16.67 -0.71 -9.03
C SER A 42 17.67 0.08 -8.19
N ALA A 43 17.37 0.27 -6.91
CA ALA A 43 18.29 0.93 -6.00
C ALA A 43 18.09 0.44 -4.56
N LEU A 44 19.20 0.11 -3.90
CA LEU A 44 19.26 -0.06 -2.46
C LEU A 44 19.29 1.29 -1.76
N ILE A 45 18.74 1.35 -0.56
CA ILE A 45 18.61 2.57 0.23
C ILE A 45 19.17 2.35 1.64
N LYS A 46 20.12 3.18 2.04
CA LYS A 46 20.65 3.20 3.39
C LYS A 46 19.67 3.86 4.36
N PRO A 47 19.08 3.12 5.31
CA PRO A 47 18.18 3.70 6.29
C PRO A 47 18.92 4.62 7.27
N VAL A 48 18.25 5.63 7.79
CA VAL A 48 18.82 6.64 8.70
C VAL A 48 18.38 6.37 10.15
N TYR A 49 17.13 6.04 10.35
CA TYR A 49 16.55 5.86 11.68
C TYR A 49 16.69 4.43 12.20
N PHE A 50 16.63 3.45 11.30
CA PHE A 50 16.78 2.01 11.62
C PHE A 50 17.95 1.42 10.84
N ALA A 51 19.17 1.96 11.12
CA ALA A 51 20.39 1.67 10.36
C ALA A 51 20.75 0.18 10.28
N LYS A 52 20.39 -0.61 11.30
CA LYS A 52 20.62 -2.06 11.28
C LYS A 52 19.40 -2.77 10.72
N LEU A 53 19.66 -3.60 9.70
CA LEU A 53 18.63 -4.45 9.13
C LEU A 53 18.13 -5.46 10.18
N ASN A 54 16.82 -5.64 10.22
CA ASN A 54 16.20 -6.70 10.98
C ASN A 54 16.65 -8.05 10.41
N LYS A 55 17.08 -8.99 11.28
CA LYS A 55 17.53 -10.33 10.85
C LYS A 55 16.50 -11.10 10.04
N PHE A 56 15.22 -10.90 10.32
CA PHE A 56 14.15 -11.50 9.53
C PHE A 56 14.12 -10.93 8.10
N ILE A 57 14.27 -9.61 7.97
CA ILE A 57 14.33 -8.94 6.66
C ILE A 57 15.56 -9.39 5.89
N GLN A 58 16.75 -9.41 6.52
CA GLN A 58 17.96 -9.94 5.88
C GLN A 58 17.78 -11.37 5.35
N LYS A 59 17.17 -12.24 6.17
CA LYS A 59 16.91 -13.62 5.76
C LYS A 59 15.89 -13.71 4.61
N LYS A 60 14.86 -12.83 4.65
CA LYS A 60 13.79 -12.80 3.66
C LYS A 60 14.28 -12.28 2.32
N THR A 61 14.95 -11.12 2.32
CA THR A 61 15.35 -10.40 1.11
C THR A 61 16.72 -10.84 0.56
N GLY A 62 17.55 -11.48 1.40
CA GLY A 62 18.95 -11.75 1.06
C GLY A 62 19.86 -10.51 1.09
N ILE A 63 19.33 -9.31 1.32
CA ILE A 63 20.11 -8.08 1.36
C ILE A 63 21.07 -8.10 2.53
N LEU A 64 22.37 -7.90 2.27
CA LEU A 64 23.39 -7.86 3.29
C LEU A 64 23.50 -6.48 3.94
N GLN A 65 23.87 -6.44 5.22
CA GLN A 65 24.10 -5.18 5.92
C GLN A 65 25.19 -4.34 5.22
N THR A 66 26.22 -4.99 4.68
CA THR A 66 27.32 -4.31 3.95
C THR A 66 26.83 -3.61 2.69
N GLU A 67 25.88 -4.21 1.94
CA GLU A 67 25.30 -3.59 0.75
C GLU A 67 24.50 -2.33 1.13
N ILE A 68 23.75 -2.41 2.21
CA ILE A 68 22.98 -1.26 2.74
C ILE A 68 23.88 -0.16 3.30
N ASP A 69 25.00 -0.54 3.95
CA ASP A 69 25.95 0.44 4.50
C ASP A 69 26.67 1.25 3.40
N GLU A 70 26.79 0.69 2.20
CA GLU A 70 27.37 1.32 1.01
C GLU A 70 26.33 2.03 0.13
N ALA A 71 25.04 1.77 0.35
CA ALA A 71 23.96 2.33 -0.46
C ALA A 71 23.78 3.85 -0.24
N GLU A 72 23.17 4.48 -1.21
CA GLU A 72 22.76 5.89 -1.13
C GLU A 72 21.57 6.05 -0.16
N ARG A 73 21.37 7.27 0.33
CA ARG A 73 20.25 7.59 1.23
C ARG A 73 18.97 7.87 0.45
N PHE A 74 17.84 7.69 1.13
CA PHE A 74 16.51 7.87 0.56
C PHE A 74 16.34 9.18 -0.25
N PRO A 75 16.78 10.39 0.23
CA PRO A 75 16.61 11.62 -0.54
C PRO A 75 17.27 11.58 -1.93
N LYS A 76 18.42 10.92 -2.06
CA LYS A 76 19.11 10.77 -3.34
C LYS A 76 18.38 9.79 -4.24
N VAL A 77 18.06 8.60 -3.70
CA VAL A 77 17.41 7.55 -4.47
C VAL A 77 16.01 7.95 -4.94
N ILE A 78 15.21 8.61 -4.08
CA ILE A 78 13.86 9.04 -4.47
C ILE A 78 13.89 10.13 -5.55
N ASN A 79 14.90 11.02 -5.51
CA ASN A 79 15.11 12.00 -6.58
C ASN A 79 15.50 11.32 -7.91
N ASP A 80 16.39 10.33 -7.88
CA ASP A 80 16.78 9.57 -9.07
C ASP A 80 15.59 8.79 -9.63
N PHE A 81 14.77 8.21 -8.75
CA PHE A 81 13.54 7.54 -9.14
C PHE A 81 12.55 8.50 -9.81
N GLN A 82 12.34 9.69 -9.25
CA GLN A 82 11.50 10.72 -9.88
C GLN A 82 12.04 11.17 -11.25
N GLN A 83 13.35 11.32 -11.39
CA GLN A 83 13.98 11.64 -12.69
C GLN A 83 13.77 10.50 -13.72
N TRP A 84 13.85 9.25 -13.27
CA TRP A 84 13.54 8.10 -14.12
C TRP A 84 12.06 8.11 -14.51
N LEU A 85 11.14 8.36 -13.60
CA LEU A 85 9.70 8.48 -13.87
C LEU A 85 9.38 9.61 -14.84
N ALA A 86 10.08 10.74 -14.76
CA ALA A 86 9.89 11.91 -15.62
C ALA A 86 10.24 11.68 -17.11
N GLN A 87 10.81 10.53 -17.46
CA GLN A 87 11.01 10.12 -18.86
C GLN A 87 9.69 9.69 -19.53
N SER A 88 8.65 9.39 -18.76
CA SER A 88 7.31 9.11 -19.26
C SER A 88 6.49 10.41 -19.33
N GLU A 89 5.74 10.61 -20.41
CA GLU A 89 4.78 11.73 -20.50
C GLU A 89 3.67 11.60 -19.45
N SER A 90 3.22 10.38 -19.21
CA SER A 90 2.28 10.03 -18.15
C SER A 90 2.50 8.58 -17.73
N CYS A 91 2.26 8.28 -16.46
CA CYS A 91 2.40 6.91 -15.96
C CYS A 91 1.27 6.55 -14.98
N LEU A 92 0.97 5.26 -14.95
CA LEU A 92 0.11 4.63 -13.95
C LEU A 92 0.95 3.63 -13.15
N PHE A 93 1.00 3.79 -11.83
CA PHE A 93 1.65 2.81 -10.98
C PHE A 93 0.79 1.55 -10.84
N ILE A 94 1.44 0.41 -10.90
CA ILE A 94 0.85 -0.91 -10.66
C ILE A 94 1.57 -1.52 -9.46
N THR A 95 0.83 -1.88 -8.41
CA THR A 95 1.40 -2.45 -7.17
C THR A 95 0.67 -3.73 -6.77
N TRP A 96 1.35 -4.62 -6.07
CA TRP A 96 0.72 -5.79 -5.47
C TRP A 96 0.19 -5.47 -4.08
N GLY A 97 -0.94 -4.72 -4.04
CA GLY A 97 -1.50 -4.11 -2.83
C GLY A 97 -1.16 -2.63 -2.71
N GLY A 98 -1.56 -2.00 -1.61
CA GLY A 98 -1.39 -0.55 -1.41
C GLY A 98 -0.24 -0.15 -0.48
N GLU A 99 0.56 -1.09 0.01
CA GLU A 99 1.62 -0.78 1.00
C GLU A 99 2.79 -0.03 0.35
N ASP A 100 3.16 -0.33 -0.90
CA ASP A 100 4.30 0.29 -1.59
C ASP A 100 4.13 1.80 -1.71
N MET A 101 3.01 2.25 -2.29
CA MET A 101 2.71 3.68 -2.41
C MET A 101 2.67 4.37 -1.04
N LYS A 102 2.05 3.74 -0.06
CA LYS A 102 1.99 4.25 1.31
C LYS A 102 3.39 4.41 1.92
N ARG A 103 4.28 3.43 1.75
CA ARG A 103 5.64 3.48 2.31
C ARG A 103 6.46 4.58 1.68
N ILE A 104 6.41 4.74 0.37
CA ILE A 104 7.10 5.84 -0.31
C ILE A 104 6.62 7.19 0.22
N VAL A 105 5.31 7.42 0.33
CA VAL A 105 4.76 8.68 0.88
C VAL A 105 5.23 8.91 2.31
N LEU A 106 5.15 7.89 3.18
CA LEU A 106 5.54 8.03 4.58
C LEU A 106 7.04 8.26 4.75
N ASP A 107 7.87 7.59 3.95
CA ASP A 107 9.33 7.75 4.02
C ASP A 107 9.76 9.11 3.45
N THR A 108 9.13 9.58 2.38
CA THR A 108 9.30 10.93 1.85
C THR A 108 9.04 12.00 2.93
N ARG A 109 7.94 11.87 3.69
CA ARG A 109 7.61 12.76 4.82
C ARG A 109 8.60 12.65 5.97
N MET A 110 9.03 11.44 6.30
CA MET A 110 10.00 11.21 7.38
C MET A 110 11.32 11.90 7.08
N HIS A 111 11.73 11.95 5.81
CA HIS A 111 12.89 12.68 5.34
C HIS A 111 12.64 14.17 5.07
N ARG A 112 11.44 14.69 5.39
CA ARG A 112 11.04 16.10 5.19
C ARG A 112 11.14 16.58 3.73
N LEU A 113 10.88 15.66 2.80
CA LEU A 113 10.80 15.95 1.38
C LEU A 113 9.35 16.24 0.97
N ASP A 114 9.17 16.85 -0.19
CA ASP A 114 7.85 17.06 -0.77
C ASP A 114 7.24 15.73 -1.23
N ASP A 115 6.08 15.39 -0.70
CA ASP A 115 5.37 14.14 -0.98
C ASP A 115 4.30 14.28 -2.07
N GLN A 116 4.08 15.50 -2.60
CA GLN A 116 2.95 15.80 -3.49
C GLN A 116 2.96 14.92 -4.74
N TYR A 117 4.13 14.60 -5.28
CA TYR A 117 4.23 13.74 -6.46
C TYR A 117 3.61 12.35 -6.19
N PHE A 118 4.04 11.67 -5.13
CA PHE A 118 3.54 10.32 -4.81
C PHE A 118 2.15 10.33 -4.15
N LEU A 119 1.80 11.41 -3.46
CA LEU A 119 0.48 11.57 -2.85
C LEU A 119 -0.63 11.65 -3.91
N HIS A 120 -0.34 12.31 -5.04
CA HIS A 120 -1.29 12.48 -6.16
C HIS A 120 -1.03 11.53 -7.32
N ALA A 121 -0.07 10.62 -7.20
CA ALA A 121 0.17 9.61 -8.21
C ALA A 121 -0.98 8.61 -8.28
N ASP A 122 -1.47 8.38 -9.49
CA ASP A 122 -2.47 7.36 -9.74
C ASP A 122 -1.84 5.97 -9.66
N TYR A 123 -2.50 5.06 -8.96
CA TYR A 123 -2.07 3.67 -8.92
C TYR A 123 -3.25 2.69 -9.02
N PHE A 124 -2.96 1.53 -9.55
CA PHE A 124 -3.87 0.40 -9.60
C PHE A 124 -3.36 -0.72 -8.69
N ASP A 125 -4.21 -1.16 -7.76
CA ASP A 125 -3.94 -2.29 -6.86
C ASP A 125 -4.21 -3.61 -7.61
N LEU A 126 -3.15 -4.17 -8.19
CA LEU A 126 -3.24 -5.38 -9.00
C LEU A 126 -3.70 -6.59 -8.19
N LEU A 127 -3.33 -6.68 -6.90
CA LEU A 127 -3.81 -7.77 -6.04
C LEU A 127 -5.34 -7.78 -5.96
N LYS A 128 -5.97 -6.62 -5.75
CA LYS A 128 -7.44 -6.52 -5.74
C LYS A 128 -8.05 -6.82 -7.10
N GLY A 129 -7.42 -6.32 -8.18
CA GLY A 129 -7.85 -6.64 -9.54
C GLY A 129 -7.80 -8.14 -9.82
N PHE A 130 -6.71 -8.79 -9.43
CA PHE A 130 -6.49 -10.23 -9.57
C PHE A 130 -7.52 -11.06 -8.78
N ILE A 131 -7.71 -10.73 -7.49
CA ILE A 131 -8.70 -11.39 -6.62
C ILE A 131 -10.09 -11.31 -7.25
N LYS A 132 -10.49 -10.12 -7.72
CA LYS A 132 -11.78 -9.90 -8.38
C LYS A 132 -11.91 -10.73 -9.67
N HIS A 133 -10.87 -10.74 -10.51
CA HIS A 133 -10.84 -11.50 -11.77
C HIS A 133 -10.95 -13.02 -11.52
N LYS A 134 -10.20 -13.53 -10.54
CA LYS A 134 -10.19 -14.97 -10.22
C LYS A 134 -11.31 -15.41 -9.27
N GLY A 135 -12.11 -14.49 -8.73
CA GLY A 135 -13.16 -14.81 -7.77
C GLY A 135 -12.63 -15.33 -6.43
N LEU A 136 -11.42 -14.92 -6.02
CA LEU A 136 -10.80 -15.33 -4.78
C LEU A 136 -11.40 -14.55 -3.59
N VAL A 137 -11.33 -15.15 -2.40
CA VAL A 137 -11.86 -14.55 -1.16
C VAL A 137 -10.75 -13.94 -0.31
N ASN A 138 -9.54 -14.50 -0.39
CA ASN A 138 -8.39 -14.10 0.41
C ASN A 138 -7.28 -13.53 -0.47
N ASP A 139 -6.41 -12.72 0.14
CA ASP A 139 -5.19 -12.25 -0.49
C ASP A 139 -4.29 -13.43 -0.88
N ILE A 140 -3.58 -13.26 -1.99
CA ILE A 140 -2.66 -14.25 -2.54
C ILE A 140 -1.30 -13.58 -2.77
N SER A 141 -0.20 -14.31 -2.58
CA SER A 141 1.14 -13.80 -2.88
C SER A 141 1.42 -13.77 -4.39
N VAL A 142 2.43 -12.99 -4.81
CA VAL A 142 2.88 -12.92 -6.21
C VAL A 142 3.22 -14.31 -6.74
N GLU A 143 3.99 -15.09 -5.97
CA GLU A 143 4.40 -16.45 -6.37
C GLU A 143 3.20 -17.37 -6.58
N ASN A 144 2.22 -17.33 -5.68
CA ASN A 144 1.02 -18.14 -5.81
C ASN A 144 0.13 -17.67 -6.98
N ALA A 145 0.10 -16.38 -7.28
CA ALA A 145 -0.61 -15.85 -8.44
C ALA A 145 0.05 -16.27 -9.76
N LEU A 146 1.38 -16.33 -9.83
CA LEU A 146 2.10 -16.88 -10.97
C LEU A 146 1.77 -18.37 -11.18
N VAL A 147 1.76 -19.14 -10.10
CA VAL A 147 1.35 -20.58 -10.15
C VAL A 147 -0.08 -20.71 -10.67
N GLU A 148 -1.00 -19.89 -10.18
CA GLU A 148 -2.41 -19.86 -10.63
C GLU A 148 -2.55 -19.53 -12.13
N LEU A 149 -1.64 -18.72 -12.66
CA LEU A 149 -1.56 -18.38 -14.09
C LEU A 149 -0.71 -19.35 -14.90
N GLN A 150 -0.06 -20.34 -14.28
CA GLN A 150 0.88 -21.27 -14.92
C GLN A 150 2.08 -20.57 -15.57
N ILE A 151 2.53 -19.46 -14.93
CA ILE A 151 3.72 -18.69 -15.35
C ILE A 151 4.89 -19.13 -14.46
N GLU A 152 6.02 -19.45 -15.10
CA GLU A 152 7.25 -19.76 -14.36
C GLU A 152 7.79 -18.47 -13.70
N ALA A 153 8.10 -18.55 -12.41
CA ALA A 153 8.75 -17.46 -11.70
C ALA A 153 10.22 -17.36 -12.13
N ASP A 154 10.65 -16.17 -12.53
CA ASP A 154 12.04 -15.87 -12.83
C ASP A 154 12.57 -14.82 -11.83
N GLY A 155 13.71 -15.12 -11.19
CA GLY A 155 14.32 -14.23 -10.21
C GLY A 155 14.30 -14.74 -8.77
N HIS A 156 14.83 -13.93 -7.87
CA HIS A 156 14.87 -14.19 -6.44
C HIS A 156 13.72 -13.47 -5.75
N ALA A 157 12.73 -14.22 -5.27
CA ALA A 157 11.66 -13.66 -4.45
C ALA A 157 12.20 -12.80 -3.30
N HIS A 158 11.51 -11.71 -3.00
CA HIS A 158 11.88 -10.72 -1.98
C HIS A 158 13.09 -9.85 -2.33
N ARG A 159 13.29 -9.60 -3.62
CA ARG A 159 14.10 -8.50 -4.14
C ARG A 159 13.18 -7.60 -4.95
N ALA A 160 13.14 -6.33 -4.62
CA ALA A 160 12.13 -5.42 -5.16
C ALA A 160 12.06 -5.41 -6.70
N LEU A 161 13.19 -5.45 -7.40
CA LEU A 161 13.17 -5.51 -8.87
C LEU A 161 12.64 -6.86 -9.39
N ASP A 162 13.01 -7.97 -8.76
CA ASP A 162 12.55 -9.29 -9.19
C ASP A 162 11.05 -9.46 -8.90
N ASP A 163 10.57 -8.96 -7.75
CA ASP A 163 9.14 -8.95 -7.42
C ASP A 163 8.34 -8.03 -8.38
N ALA A 164 8.90 -6.87 -8.77
CA ALA A 164 8.29 -6.02 -9.80
C ALA A 164 8.25 -6.72 -11.18
N ARG A 165 9.28 -7.48 -11.55
CA ARG A 165 9.29 -8.30 -12.78
C ARG A 165 8.21 -9.37 -12.75
N MET A 166 8.15 -10.16 -11.67
CA MET A 166 7.12 -11.19 -11.48
C MET A 166 5.71 -10.58 -11.51
N THR A 167 5.51 -9.46 -10.83
CA THR A 167 4.25 -8.71 -10.84
C THR A 167 3.92 -8.19 -12.25
N SER A 168 4.92 -7.80 -13.05
CA SER A 168 4.71 -7.38 -14.44
C SER A 168 4.18 -8.50 -15.33
N GLU A 169 4.61 -9.74 -15.13
CA GLU A 169 4.08 -10.89 -15.87
C GLU A 169 2.62 -11.18 -15.50
N ILE A 170 2.27 -11.06 -14.22
CA ILE A 170 0.86 -11.17 -13.78
C ILE A 170 0.02 -10.07 -14.43
N PHE A 171 0.52 -8.82 -14.41
CA PHE A 171 -0.17 -7.68 -15.02
C PHE A 171 -0.43 -7.89 -16.50
N LYS A 172 0.58 -8.31 -17.29
CA LYS A 172 0.45 -8.64 -18.72
C LYS A 172 -0.59 -9.72 -18.95
N ALA A 173 -0.52 -10.82 -18.19
CA ALA A 173 -1.40 -11.97 -18.35
C ALA A 173 -2.87 -11.68 -18.02
N THR A 174 -3.12 -10.68 -17.17
CA THR A 174 -4.48 -10.35 -16.69
C THR A 174 -5.04 -9.06 -17.25
N PHE A 175 -4.26 -8.29 -17.99
CA PHE A 175 -4.56 -6.93 -18.44
C PHE A 175 -5.97 -6.73 -18.99
N GLU A 176 -6.39 -7.59 -19.95
CA GLU A 176 -7.69 -7.54 -20.60
C GLU A 176 -8.88 -7.77 -19.64
N HIS A 177 -8.60 -8.29 -18.45
CA HIS A 177 -9.61 -8.63 -17.44
C HIS A 177 -9.65 -7.66 -16.27
N LEU A 178 -8.76 -6.66 -16.26
CA LEU A 178 -8.69 -5.68 -15.17
C LEU A 178 -9.68 -4.55 -15.36
N ASP A 179 -10.28 -4.12 -14.25
CA ASP A 179 -11.21 -3.00 -14.19
C ASP A 179 -10.48 -1.71 -13.78
N PHE A 180 -9.98 -0.98 -14.75
CA PHE A 180 -9.26 0.27 -14.54
C PHE A 180 -10.12 1.42 -13.98
N SER A 181 -11.42 1.24 -13.81
CA SER A 181 -12.24 2.20 -13.04
C SER A 181 -11.85 2.22 -11.55
N GLN A 182 -11.06 1.24 -11.09
CA GLN A 182 -10.56 1.10 -9.72
C GLN A 182 -9.20 1.79 -9.49
N ILE A 183 -8.73 2.61 -10.45
CA ILE A 183 -7.55 3.46 -10.24
C ILE A 183 -7.81 4.41 -9.06
N GLN A 184 -6.82 4.57 -8.21
CA GLN A 184 -6.91 5.35 -6.97
C GLN A 184 -5.61 6.10 -6.69
N GLN A 185 -5.69 7.09 -5.79
CA GLN A 185 -4.53 7.77 -5.23
C GLN A 185 -4.36 7.38 -3.77
N TYR A 186 -3.15 7.49 -3.26
CA TYR A 186 -2.93 7.27 -1.85
C TYR A 186 -3.75 8.28 -1.02
N LYS A 187 -4.43 7.79 -0.02
CA LYS A 187 -5.18 8.61 0.93
C LYS A 187 -4.62 8.41 2.33
N ASP A 188 -4.28 9.51 2.98
CA ASP A 188 -3.93 9.46 4.38
C ASP A 188 -5.06 8.81 5.19
N SER A 189 -4.70 7.79 5.94
CA SER A 189 -5.62 7.14 6.87
C SER A 189 -5.20 7.50 8.29
N PHE A 190 -6.01 8.29 8.97
CA PHE A 190 -5.81 8.66 10.37
C PHE A 190 -6.33 7.61 11.33
N THR A 191 -7.12 6.63 10.83
CA THR A 191 -7.64 5.50 11.61
C THR A 191 -6.93 4.21 11.25
N ASN A 192 -6.58 3.40 12.26
CA ASN A 192 -6.02 2.07 12.06
C ASN A 192 -7.12 0.98 12.05
N ALA A 193 -6.76 -0.24 11.66
CA ALA A 193 -7.69 -1.37 11.57
C ALA A 193 -8.37 -1.69 12.93
N LYS A 194 -7.66 -1.51 14.05
CA LYS A 194 -8.22 -1.71 15.39
C LYS A 194 -9.31 -0.67 15.68
N GLU A 195 -9.06 0.59 15.39
CA GLU A 195 -10.04 1.66 15.57
C GLU A 195 -11.27 1.48 14.68
N ARG A 196 -11.08 1.12 13.41
CA ARG A 196 -12.19 0.80 12.50
C ARG A 196 -13.02 -0.38 13.00
N ARG A 197 -12.40 -1.41 13.58
CA ARG A 197 -13.10 -2.53 14.21
C ARG A 197 -13.89 -2.09 15.43
N LEU A 198 -13.34 -1.20 16.27
CA LEU A 198 -14.05 -0.63 17.42
C LEU A 198 -15.29 0.15 16.99
N ILE A 199 -15.21 0.96 15.92
CA ILE A 199 -16.36 1.69 15.37
C ILE A 199 -17.46 0.71 14.93
N LYS A 200 -17.12 -0.34 14.17
CA LYS A 200 -18.08 -1.37 13.75
C LYS A 200 -18.74 -2.06 14.95
N ASN A 201 -17.97 -2.40 15.97
CA ASN A 201 -18.48 -3.07 17.16
C ASN A 201 -19.41 -2.16 17.98
N ALA A 202 -19.08 -0.86 18.10
CA ALA A 202 -19.94 0.11 18.76
C ALA A 202 -21.29 0.27 18.06
N ILE A 203 -21.30 0.34 16.72
CA ILE A 203 -22.52 0.38 15.93
C ILE A 203 -23.37 -0.88 16.18
N ARG A 204 -22.76 -2.07 16.10
CA ARG A 204 -23.45 -3.35 16.35
C ARG A 204 -24.03 -3.42 17.76
N LEU A 205 -23.29 -2.95 18.76
CA LEU A 205 -23.75 -2.92 20.15
C LEU A 205 -24.99 -2.04 20.30
N LEU A 206 -24.98 -0.82 19.76
CA LEU A 206 -26.12 0.09 19.81
C LEU A 206 -27.35 -0.53 19.13
N LEU A 207 -27.17 -1.12 17.96
CA LEU A 207 -28.27 -1.80 17.24
C LEU A 207 -28.82 -3.00 18.00
N SER A 208 -27.97 -3.78 18.67
CA SER A 208 -28.43 -4.92 19.50
C SER A 208 -29.27 -4.48 20.70
N GLN A 209 -29.03 -3.27 21.17
CA GLN A 209 -29.83 -2.62 22.22
C GLN A 209 -31.09 -1.91 21.70
N LYS A 210 -31.41 -2.08 20.41
CA LYS A 210 -32.53 -1.42 19.71
C LYS A 210 -32.42 0.12 19.71
N LEU A 211 -31.21 0.66 19.83
CA LEU A 211 -30.92 2.08 19.72
C LEU A 211 -30.52 2.37 18.27
N GLU A 212 -31.02 3.48 17.71
CA GLU A 212 -30.52 3.95 16.40
C GLU A 212 -29.20 4.67 16.62
N PRO A 213 -28.07 4.17 16.06
CA PRO A 213 -26.78 4.83 16.26
C PRO A 213 -26.75 6.18 15.55
N THR A 214 -26.52 7.24 16.31
CA THR A 214 -26.30 8.58 15.77
C THR A 214 -24.86 9.02 16.03
N TRP A 215 -24.32 9.95 15.22
CA TRP A 215 -22.98 10.45 15.43
C TRP A 215 -22.80 11.10 16.83
N PRO A 216 -23.69 11.98 17.32
CA PRO A 216 -23.53 12.54 18.66
C PRO A 216 -23.47 11.47 19.76
N MET A 217 -24.31 10.44 19.70
CA MET A 217 -24.30 9.34 20.65
C MET A 217 -22.99 8.55 20.58
N PHE A 218 -22.48 8.28 19.38
CA PHE A 218 -21.19 7.62 19.20
C PHE A 218 -20.03 8.47 19.72
N GLU A 219 -20.02 9.77 19.43
CA GLU A 219 -19.01 10.71 19.87
C GLU A 219 -18.93 10.79 21.40
N GLU A 220 -20.06 10.94 22.07
CA GLU A 220 -20.15 11.06 23.52
C GLU A 220 -19.78 9.76 24.25
N HIS A 221 -20.31 8.62 23.80
CA HIS A 221 -20.19 7.37 24.54
C HIS A 221 -18.98 6.50 24.15
N PHE A 222 -18.48 6.63 22.94
CA PHE A 222 -17.42 5.76 22.41
C PHE A 222 -16.15 6.52 22.01
N LEU A 223 -16.26 7.63 21.27
CA LEU A 223 -15.09 8.28 20.69
C LEU A 223 -14.13 8.76 21.79
N GLN A 224 -14.64 9.53 22.73
CA GLN A 224 -13.84 10.11 23.82
C GLN A 224 -13.23 9.04 24.74
N LYS A 225 -13.90 7.90 24.91
CA LYS A 225 -13.48 6.84 25.83
C LYS A 225 -12.55 5.82 25.16
N THR A 226 -12.68 5.61 23.86
CA THR A 226 -12.08 4.46 23.18
C THR A 226 -11.01 4.86 22.17
N ILE A 227 -11.21 5.99 21.46
CA ILE A 227 -10.32 6.48 20.42
C ILE A 227 -9.89 7.91 20.78
N LYS A 228 -9.18 8.08 21.88
CA LYS A 228 -8.71 9.40 22.30
C LYS A 228 -8.00 10.12 21.15
N THR A 229 -8.58 11.21 20.66
CA THR A 229 -7.98 11.99 19.58
C THR A 229 -8.36 13.45 19.68
N ASP A 230 -7.33 14.31 19.61
CA ASP A 230 -7.47 15.77 19.50
C ASP A 230 -7.23 16.23 18.04
N ASN A 231 -7.04 15.28 17.11
CA ASN A 231 -6.78 15.58 15.72
C ASN A 231 -8.10 15.74 14.94
N PRO A 232 -8.43 16.95 14.44
CA PRO A 232 -9.68 17.20 13.70
C PRO A 232 -9.82 16.36 12.42
N LYS A 233 -8.72 16.10 11.71
CA LYS A 233 -8.72 15.26 10.50
C LYS A 233 -9.07 13.82 10.84
N LYS A 234 -8.51 13.29 11.92
CA LYS A 234 -8.85 11.95 12.43
C LYS A 234 -10.31 11.85 12.85
N THR A 235 -10.83 12.85 13.56
CA THR A 235 -12.24 12.91 13.96
C THR A 235 -13.16 12.93 12.73
N ALA A 236 -12.82 13.72 11.72
CA ALA A 236 -13.58 13.77 10.47
C ALA A 236 -13.59 12.42 9.73
N GLU A 237 -12.45 11.73 9.64
CA GLU A 237 -12.35 10.39 9.04
C GLU A 237 -13.17 9.35 9.82
N ILE A 238 -13.11 9.37 11.15
CA ILE A 238 -13.92 8.49 12.00
C ILE A 238 -15.41 8.72 11.76
N LYS A 239 -15.84 9.99 11.67
CA LYS A 239 -17.23 10.36 11.38
C LYS A 239 -17.68 9.85 10.01
N GLN A 240 -16.86 10.07 8.99
CA GLN A 240 -17.14 9.56 7.64
C GLN A 240 -17.27 8.04 7.65
N TYR A 241 -16.32 7.34 8.26
CA TYR A 241 -16.35 5.88 8.35
C TYR A 241 -17.58 5.36 9.11
N PHE A 242 -17.96 6.03 10.21
CA PHE A 242 -19.19 5.71 10.96
C PHE A 242 -20.43 5.81 10.05
N LEU A 243 -20.58 6.90 9.29
CA LEU A 243 -21.69 7.13 8.38
C LEU A 243 -21.75 6.08 7.25
N GLU A 244 -20.60 5.73 6.67
CA GLU A 244 -20.49 4.68 5.66
C GLU A 244 -20.95 3.32 6.19
N GLN A 245 -20.55 2.97 7.43
CA GLN A 245 -20.99 1.71 8.06
C GLN A 245 -22.50 1.71 8.37
N MET A 246 -23.06 2.85 8.73
CA MET A 246 -24.51 2.99 8.94
C MET A 246 -25.29 2.80 7.63
N THR A 247 -24.82 3.37 6.53
CA THR A 247 -25.44 3.21 5.21
C THR A 247 -25.41 1.75 4.74
N LYS A 248 -24.28 1.06 4.90
CA LYS A 248 -24.17 -0.37 4.56
C LYS A 248 -25.17 -1.23 5.34
N GLN A 249 -25.30 -1.01 6.64
CA GLN A 249 -26.24 -1.79 7.46
C GLN A 249 -27.72 -1.51 7.17
N LYS A 250 -28.05 -0.33 6.65
CA LYS A 250 -29.42 -0.05 6.18
C LYS A 250 -29.72 -0.79 4.88
N ASN A 251 -28.75 -0.87 3.97
CA ASN A 251 -28.89 -1.57 2.70
C ASN A 251 -28.99 -3.10 2.88
N ASP A 252 -28.22 -3.67 3.81
CA ASP A 252 -28.28 -5.12 4.12
C ASP A 252 -29.64 -5.56 4.71
N LYS A 253 -30.37 -4.63 5.36
CA LYS A 253 -31.71 -4.90 5.93
C LYS A 253 -32.87 -4.72 4.94
N THR A 254 -32.61 -4.11 3.78
CA THR A 254 -33.63 -3.92 2.73
C THR A 254 -33.61 -5.02 1.68
N THR A 255 -32.71 -5.99 1.81
CA THR A 255 -32.53 -7.13 0.88
C THR A 255 -33.04 -8.46 1.45
N ASP A 256 -33.52 -8.46 2.70
CA ASP A 256 -34.26 -9.56 3.34
C ASP A 256 -35.76 -9.21 3.42
#